data_043643b09183bd985a8687a2e9efe807
#
_entry.id   043643b09183bd985a8687a2e9efe807
#
_cell.length_a   1.000
_cell.length_b   1.000
_cell.length_c   1.000
_cell.angle_alpha   90.00
_cell.angle_beta   90.00
_cell.angle_gamma   90.00
#
_symmetry.space_group_name_H-M   'P 1'
#
loop_
_entity.id
_entity.type
_entity.pdbx_description
1 polymer ?
#
loop_
_entity_poly.entity_id
_entity_poly.type
_entity_poly.pdbx_seq_one_letter_code
_entity_poly.pdbx_strand_id
1 'polypeptide(L)'
;YESFARSFTDIRSVDLKTQINAIYDSGAFWPEPLVGLNPRYRSGGSVTELVDHGAADAMTADVFSLGNPRKPITLHRHQEQAFHKAKLGKNYIVTTGTGSGKSLCFFVPIVDRILSARRAAEPRRTRAIVIYPMNALANSQLEELEKFIRESDVPDHLKPTFARYTGQESDSDR
;
A
#
# COMPACT_ATOMS: atom_id res chain seq x y z
N TYR A 1 -25.60 -2.78 9.19
CA TYR A 1 -25.94 -1.48 8.59
C TYR A 1 -26.96 -0.72 9.45
N GLU A 2 -28.07 -1.34 9.84
CA GLU A 2 -29.09 -0.71 10.70
C GLU A 2 -28.52 -0.11 11.98
N SER A 3 -27.79 -0.91 12.74
CA SER A 3 -27.11 -0.46 13.97
C SER A 3 -26.18 0.74 13.73
N PHE A 4 -25.46 0.73 12.61
CA PHE A 4 -24.60 1.83 12.20
C PHE A 4 -25.41 3.08 11.87
N ALA A 5 -26.45 2.98 11.03
CA ALA A 5 -27.28 4.12 10.64
C ALA A 5 -27.99 4.76 11.84
N ARG A 6 -28.44 3.95 12.80
CA ARG A 6 -29.08 4.43 14.03
C ARG A 6 -28.10 5.08 15.03
N SER A 7 -26.82 4.80 14.96
CA SER A 7 -25.81 5.32 15.90
C SER A 7 -25.52 6.81 15.78
N PHE A 8 -25.88 7.43 14.65
CA PHE A 8 -25.62 8.86 14.40
C PHE A 8 -26.68 9.82 14.95
N THR A 9 -27.82 9.30 15.42
CA THR A 9 -28.93 10.13 15.90
C THR A 9 -29.47 9.68 17.26
N ASP A 10 -29.36 10.56 18.26
CA ASP A 10 -30.01 10.34 19.55
C ASP A 10 -31.37 11.11 19.57
N ILE A 11 -32.44 10.34 19.37
CA ILE A 11 -33.79 10.90 19.32
C ILE A 11 -34.40 10.88 20.72
N ARG A 12 -34.57 12.06 21.34
CA ARG A 12 -35.05 12.19 22.71
C ARG A 12 -36.57 12.18 22.81
N SER A 13 -37.29 12.63 21.78
CA SER A 13 -38.76 12.66 21.75
C SER A 13 -39.30 11.24 21.52
N VAL A 14 -40.17 10.79 22.44
CA VAL A 14 -40.71 9.41 22.44
C VAL A 14 -41.59 9.13 21.23
N ASP A 15 -42.42 10.07 20.84
CA ASP A 15 -43.32 9.99 19.71
C ASP A 15 -42.56 9.94 18.38
N LEU A 16 -41.55 10.78 18.21
CA LEU A 16 -40.66 10.75 17.03
C LEU A 16 -39.85 9.47 16.98
N LYS A 17 -39.34 9.00 18.12
CA LYS A 17 -38.61 7.72 18.19
C LYS A 17 -39.48 6.56 17.76
N THR A 18 -40.74 6.55 18.17
CA THR A 18 -41.69 5.49 17.79
C THR A 18 -41.94 5.49 16.27
N GLN A 19 -42.19 6.70 15.69
CA GLN A 19 -42.42 6.80 14.24
C GLN A 19 -41.21 6.42 13.44
N ILE A 20 -40.01 6.85 13.85
CA ILE A 20 -38.76 6.49 13.17
C ILE A 20 -38.45 5.00 13.28
N ASN A 21 -38.70 4.41 14.45
CA ASN A 21 -38.55 2.96 14.60
C ASN A 21 -39.48 2.20 13.63
N ALA A 22 -40.74 2.64 13.51
CA ALA A 22 -41.69 2.03 12.57
C ALA A 22 -41.22 2.13 11.11
N ILE A 23 -40.55 3.23 10.71
CA ILE A 23 -39.96 3.39 9.38
C ILE A 23 -38.79 2.41 9.18
N TYR A 24 -37.91 2.30 10.18
CA TYR A 24 -36.79 1.33 10.13
C TYR A 24 -37.31 -0.12 10.05
N ASP A 25 -38.29 -0.47 10.89
CA ASP A 25 -38.84 -1.82 10.96
C ASP A 25 -39.64 -2.21 9.71
N SER A 26 -40.23 -1.22 8.99
CA SER A 26 -40.88 -1.46 7.70
C SER A 26 -39.90 -1.75 6.55
N GLY A 27 -38.61 -1.57 6.76
CA GLY A 27 -37.60 -1.75 5.71
C GLY A 27 -37.57 -0.63 4.65
N ALA A 28 -38.42 0.39 4.74
CA ALA A 28 -38.52 1.46 3.75
C ALA A 28 -37.23 2.32 3.66
N PHE A 29 -36.43 2.32 4.71
CA PHE A 29 -35.15 3.04 4.78
C PHE A 29 -34.00 2.29 4.11
N TRP A 30 -34.13 0.99 3.92
CA TRP A 30 -33.04 0.15 3.45
C TRP A 30 -33.02 0.11 1.92
N PRO A 31 -31.92 0.48 1.28
CA PRO A 31 -31.79 0.21 -0.14
C PRO A 31 -31.74 -1.31 -0.39
N GLU A 32 -32.25 -1.72 -1.52
CA GLU A 32 -32.07 -3.11 -1.95
C GLU A 32 -30.58 -3.46 -2.00
N PRO A 33 -30.19 -4.66 -1.56
CA PRO A 33 -28.80 -5.07 -1.60
C PRO A 33 -28.29 -5.11 -3.04
N LEU A 34 -27.22 -4.37 -3.29
CA LEU A 34 -26.53 -4.41 -4.58
C LEU A 34 -25.38 -5.41 -4.51
N VAL A 35 -25.35 -6.35 -5.42
CA VAL A 35 -24.23 -7.27 -5.56
C VAL A 35 -23.27 -6.74 -6.60
N GLY A 36 -22.08 -6.33 -6.17
CA GLY A 36 -20.99 -5.95 -7.04
C GLY A 36 -19.90 -7.03 -7.08
N LEU A 37 -19.49 -7.40 -8.29
CA LEU A 37 -18.32 -8.28 -8.45
C LEU A 37 -17.06 -7.43 -8.28
N ASN A 38 -16.21 -7.78 -7.30
CA ASN A 38 -14.90 -7.16 -7.18
C ASN A 38 -13.97 -7.81 -8.23
N PRO A 39 -13.51 -7.06 -9.25
CA PRO A 39 -12.67 -7.63 -10.29
C PRO A 39 -11.34 -8.11 -9.71
N ARG A 40 -10.97 -9.36 -10.00
CA ARG A 40 -9.63 -9.84 -9.67
C ARG A 40 -8.62 -9.25 -10.64
N TYR A 41 -7.58 -8.67 -10.10
CA TYR A 41 -6.45 -8.22 -10.93
C TYR A 41 -5.70 -9.44 -11.46
N ARG A 42 -5.26 -9.34 -12.72
CA ARG A 42 -4.50 -10.42 -13.36
C ARG A 42 -3.20 -10.66 -12.58
N SER A 43 -2.93 -11.91 -12.24
CA SER A 43 -1.68 -12.31 -11.61
C SER A 43 -0.50 -12.06 -12.54
N GLY A 44 0.58 -11.55 -11.98
CA GLY A 44 1.91 -11.50 -12.56
C GLY A 44 2.83 -12.54 -11.90
N GLY A 45 4.13 -12.37 -12.04
CA GLY A 45 5.13 -13.19 -11.38
C GLY A 45 5.28 -12.87 -9.89
N SER A 46 5.92 -13.77 -9.14
CA SER A 46 6.34 -13.49 -7.77
C SER A 46 7.59 -12.63 -7.74
N VAL A 47 7.85 -11.97 -6.60
CA VAL A 47 9.12 -11.24 -6.44
C VAL A 47 10.31 -12.20 -6.49
N THR A 48 10.14 -13.45 -6.06
CA THR A 48 11.15 -14.50 -6.21
C THR A 48 11.51 -14.75 -7.67
N GLU A 49 10.50 -14.87 -8.55
CA GLU A 49 10.76 -15.07 -9.99
C GLU A 49 11.55 -13.90 -10.60
N LEU A 50 11.30 -12.65 -10.14
CA LEU A 50 12.12 -11.50 -10.57
C LEU A 50 13.58 -11.64 -10.15
N VAL A 51 13.83 -12.17 -8.95
CA VAL A 51 15.18 -12.45 -8.44
C VAL A 51 15.84 -13.59 -9.23
N ASP A 52 15.13 -14.70 -9.41
CA ASP A 52 15.65 -15.90 -10.10
C ASP A 52 16.03 -15.61 -11.56
N HIS A 53 15.29 -14.71 -12.21
CA HIS A 53 15.60 -14.23 -13.55
C HIS A 53 16.67 -13.11 -13.59
N GLY A 54 17.26 -12.76 -12.44
CA GLY A 54 18.26 -11.70 -12.35
C GLY A 54 17.75 -10.29 -12.60
N ALA A 55 16.42 -10.11 -12.59
CA ALA A 55 15.79 -8.81 -12.80
C ALA A 55 15.79 -7.96 -11.52
N ALA A 56 15.74 -8.60 -10.34
CA ALA A 56 15.76 -7.96 -9.03
C ALA A 56 16.97 -8.37 -8.19
N ASP A 57 17.33 -7.55 -7.19
CA ASP A 57 18.32 -7.90 -6.18
C ASP A 57 17.80 -9.06 -5.30
N ALA A 58 18.70 -9.96 -4.90
CA ALA A 58 18.34 -11.15 -4.12
C ALA A 58 17.54 -10.81 -2.84
N MET A 59 17.84 -9.69 -2.18
CA MET A 59 17.17 -9.29 -0.94
C MET A 59 15.80 -8.64 -1.19
N THR A 60 15.43 -8.34 -2.42
CA THR A 60 14.12 -7.72 -2.74
C THR A 60 12.98 -8.68 -2.42
N ALA A 61 13.15 -9.97 -2.67
CA ALA A 61 12.16 -10.98 -2.33
C ALA A 61 11.99 -11.14 -0.82
N ASP A 62 13.04 -10.97 -0.05
CA ASP A 62 13.01 -11.03 1.40
C ASP A 62 12.27 -9.82 2.00
N VAL A 63 12.55 -8.61 1.50
CA VAL A 63 11.78 -7.42 1.93
C VAL A 63 10.30 -7.60 1.61
N PHE A 64 9.94 -7.98 0.38
CA PHE A 64 8.55 -8.12 -0.04
C PHE A 64 8.01 -9.53 0.22
N SER A 65 8.10 -9.96 1.47
CA SER A 65 7.55 -11.22 1.98
C SER A 65 6.55 -10.98 3.09
N LEU A 66 5.50 -11.80 3.16
CA LEU A 66 4.43 -11.73 4.15
C LEU A 66 4.17 -13.10 4.79
N GLY A 67 3.54 -13.06 5.97
CA GLY A 67 3.09 -14.27 6.68
C GLY A 67 4.13 -14.86 7.62
N ASN A 68 3.74 -15.99 8.25
CA ASN A 68 4.61 -16.79 9.10
C ASN A 68 4.37 -18.28 8.79
N PRO A 69 5.32 -19.00 8.14
CA PRO A 69 6.61 -18.48 7.66
C PRO A 69 6.46 -17.42 6.55
N ARG A 70 7.44 -16.53 6.45
CA ARG A 70 7.45 -15.47 5.44
C ARG A 70 7.55 -16.07 4.03
N LYS A 71 6.70 -15.57 3.13
CA LYS A 71 6.69 -15.97 1.72
C LYS A 71 6.70 -14.72 0.84
N PRO A 72 7.54 -14.67 -0.19
CA PRO A 72 7.54 -13.59 -1.17
C PRO A 72 6.15 -13.38 -1.77
N ILE A 73 5.77 -12.11 -1.91
CA ILE A 73 4.47 -11.76 -2.49
C ILE A 73 4.45 -12.06 -3.99
N THR A 74 3.25 -12.42 -4.46
CA THR A 74 2.96 -12.48 -5.90
C THR A 74 2.45 -11.11 -6.34
N LEU A 75 3.07 -10.54 -7.35
CA LEU A 75 2.68 -9.25 -7.91
C LEU A 75 1.46 -9.42 -8.84
N HIS A 76 0.65 -8.39 -8.92
CA HIS A 76 -0.28 -8.28 -10.03
C HIS A 76 0.48 -7.89 -11.31
N ARG A 77 -0.07 -8.25 -12.48
CA ARG A 77 0.58 -7.98 -13.76
C ARG A 77 0.98 -6.52 -13.98
N HIS A 78 0.15 -5.58 -13.54
CA HIS A 78 0.48 -4.16 -13.67
C HIS A 78 1.66 -3.73 -12.78
N GLN A 79 1.85 -4.38 -11.60
CA GLN A 79 2.97 -4.14 -10.69
C GLN A 79 4.26 -4.70 -11.29
N GLU A 80 4.24 -5.92 -11.82
CA GLU A 80 5.36 -6.53 -12.55
C GLU A 80 5.77 -5.68 -13.75
N GLN A 81 4.80 -5.23 -14.56
CA GLN A 81 5.08 -4.35 -15.70
C GLN A 81 5.70 -3.03 -15.29
N ALA A 82 5.23 -2.44 -14.17
CA ALA A 82 5.82 -1.22 -13.62
C ALA A 82 7.27 -1.44 -13.19
N PHE A 83 7.55 -2.56 -12.52
CA PHE A 83 8.91 -2.95 -12.14
C PHE A 83 9.85 -3.01 -13.36
N HIS A 84 9.47 -3.74 -14.40
CA HIS A 84 10.29 -3.84 -15.62
C HIS A 84 10.49 -2.48 -16.32
N LYS A 85 9.47 -1.62 -16.34
CA LYS A 85 9.62 -0.26 -16.90
C LYS A 85 10.59 0.59 -16.08
N ALA A 86 10.52 0.50 -14.75
CA ALA A 86 11.45 1.19 -13.87
C ALA A 86 12.90 0.71 -14.06
N LYS A 87 13.13 -0.60 -14.20
CA LYS A 87 14.46 -1.17 -14.47
C LYS A 87 15.06 -0.68 -15.79
N LEU A 88 14.21 -0.42 -16.78
CA LEU A 88 14.62 0.15 -18.07
C LEU A 88 14.77 1.69 -18.04
N GLY A 89 14.60 2.33 -16.87
CA GLY A 89 14.66 3.79 -16.75
C GLY A 89 13.52 4.52 -17.46
N LYS A 90 12.40 3.84 -17.74
CA LYS A 90 11.27 4.42 -18.47
C LYS A 90 10.25 5.03 -17.51
N ASN A 91 9.70 6.18 -17.89
CA ASN A 91 8.54 6.75 -17.21
C ASN A 91 7.29 5.90 -17.46
N TYR A 92 6.41 5.82 -16.46
CA TYR A 92 5.13 5.11 -16.58
C TYR A 92 4.06 5.76 -15.70
N ILE A 93 2.81 5.54 -16.10
CA ILE A 93 1.62 5.94 -15.35
C ILE A 93 0.82 4.68 -15.03
N VAL A 94 0.33 4.57 -13.79
CA VAL A 94 -0.49 3.44 -13.34
C VAL A 94 -1.93 3.92 -13.14
N THR A 95 -2.84 3.45 -14.00
CA THR A 95 -4.26 3.83 -14.03
C THR A 95 -5.14 2.63 -13.71
N THR A 96 -5.06 2.12 -12.49
CA THR A 96 -5.88 0.99 -12.02
C THR A 96 -6.86 1.45 -10.94
N GLY A 97 -7.93 0.69 -10.71
CA GLY A 97 -8.91 0.96 -9.66
C GLY A 97 -8.30 1.04 -8.25
N THR A 98 -9.07 1.52 -7.29
CA THR A 98 -8.70 1.51 -5.86
C THR A 98 -8.53 0.07 -5.37
N GLY A 99 -7.64 -0.14 -4.40
CA GLY A 99 -7.36 -1.48 -3.85
C GLY A 99 -6.50 -2.38 -4.76
N SER A 100 -5.95 -1.88 -5.88
CA SER A 100 -5.10 -2.67 -6.78
C SER A 100 -3.64 -2.81 -6.33
N GLY A 101 -3.27 -2.26 -5.17
CA GLY A 101 -1.89 -2.27 -4.69
C GLY A 101 -0.94 -1.41 -5.53
N LYS A 102 -1.39 -0.23 -5.99
CA LYS A 102 -0.57 0.69 -6.79
C LYS A 102 0.75 1.07 -6.14
N SER A 103 0.81 1.10 -4.81
CA SER A 103 2.03 1.43 -4.06
C SER A 103 3.19 0.50 -4.40
N LEU A 104 2.93 -0.79 -4.60
CA LEU A 104 3.95 -1.74 -5.00
C LEU A 104 4.54 -1.48 -6.39
N CYS A 105 3.82 -0.76 -7.26
CA CYS A 105 4.35 -0.38 -8.57
C CYS A 105 5.60 0.51 -8.47
N PHE A 106 5.76 1.24 -7.37
CA PHE A 106 6.95 2.08 -7.14
C PHE A 106 7.75 1.65 -5.92
N PHE A 107 7.17 1.06 -4.88
CA PHE A 107 7.93 0.56 -3.73
C PHE A 107 8.91 -0.54 -4.12
N VAL A 108 8.45 -1.54 -4.89
CA VAL A 108 9.32 -2.65 -5.28
C VAL A 108 10.55 -2.17 -6.07
N PRO A 109 10.43 -1.39 -7.15
CA PRO A 109 11.60 -0.92 -7.88
C PRO A 109 12.47 0.08 -7.11
N ILE A 110 11.91 0.90 -6.21
CA ILE A 110 12.70 1.81 -5.36
C ILE A 110 13.56 1.01 -4.38
N VAL A 111 12.96 0.07 -3.66
CA VAL A 111 13.67 -0.77 -2.68
C VAL A 111 14.73 -1.61 -3.37
N ASP A 112 14.39 -2.25 -4.48
CA ASP A 112 15.33 -3.01 -5.31
C ASP A 112 16.56 -2.19 -5.72
N ARG A 113 16.33 -0.96 -6.19
CA ARG A 113 17.43 -0.05 -6.57
C ARG A 113 18.30 0.34 -5.38
N ILE A 114 17.70 0.56 -4.20
CA ILE A 114 18.44 0.90 -2.98
C ILE A 114 19.28 -0.30 -2.52
N LEU A 115 18.71 -1.50 -2.49
CA LEU A 115 19.42 -2.73 -2.10
C LEU A 115 20.60 -3.00 -3.04
N SER A 116 20.36 -2.94 -4.35
CA SER A 116 21.42 -3.09 -5.36
C SER A 116 22.55 -2.07 -5.18
N ALA A 117 22.20 -0.80 -4.92
CA ALA A 117 23.17 0.27 -4.71
C ALA A 117 24.00 0.05 -3.43
N ARG A 118 23.36 -0.40 -2.35
CA ARG A 118 24.05 -0.67 -1.08
C ARG A 118 24.97 -1.88 -1.18
N ARG A 119 24.57 -2.93 -1.86
CA ARG A 119 25.41 -4.09 -2.12
C ARG A 119 26.63 -3.74 -3.00
N ALA A 120 26.44 -2.82 -3.94
CA ALA A 120 27.52 -2.30 -4.78
C ALA A 120 28.40 -1.24 -4.07
N ALA A 121 28.17 -0.99 -2.77
CA ALA A 121 28.84 0.03 -1.99
C ALA A 121 28.81 1.44 -2.63
N GLU A 122 27.73 1.75 -3.38
CA GLU A 122 27.56 3.09 -3.94
C GLU A 122 27.42 4.15 -2.84
N PRO A 123 27.89 5.38 -3.05
CA PRO A 123 27.75 6.47 -2.08
C PRO A 123 26.31 6.65 -1.62
N ARG A 124 26.10 6.88 -0.33
CA ARG A 124 24.79 7.17 0.23
C ARG A 124 24.27 8.50 -0.32
N ARG A 125 23.07 8.48 -0.87
CA ARG A 125 22.35 9.66 -1.37
C ARG A 125 20.87 9.36 -1.44
N THR A 126 20.04 10.36 -1.54
CA THR A 126 18.61 10.20 -1.85
C THR A 126 18.47 9.54 -3.22
N ARG A 127 17.78 8.39 -3.26
CA ARG A 127 17.57 7.59 -4.48
C ARG A 127 16.19 7.79 -5.08
N ALA A 128 15.22 8.15 -4.25
CA ALA A 128 13.85 8.37 -4.69
C ALA A 128 13.19 9.46 -3.83
N ILE A 129 12.26 10.18 -4.44
CA ILE A 129 11.35 11.10 -3.77
C ILE A 129 9.94 10.65 -4.14
N VAL A 130 9.11 10.40 -3.12
CA VAL A 130 7.70 10.01 -3.29
C VAL A 130 6.84 11.15 -2.79
N ILE A 131 5.96 11.65 -3.65
CA ILE A 131 5.11 12.81 -3.34
C ILE A 131 3.66 12.34 -3.18
N TYR A 132 3.04 12.72 -2.07
CA TYR A 132 1.64 12.46 -1.78
C TYR A 132 0.87 13.76 -1.61
N PRO A 133 -0.39 13.83 -2.07
CA PRO A 133 -1.20 15.04 -1.95
C PRO A 133 -1.70 15.32 -0.53
N MET A 134 -1.61 14.34 0.38
CA MET A 134 -2.13 14.43 1.75
C MET A 134 -1.18 13.78 2.74
N ASN A 135 -0.96 14.42 3.89
CA ASN A 135 -0.09 13.90 4.96
C ASN A 135 -0.58 12.55 5.52
N ALA A 136 -1.90 12.36 5.65
CA ALA A 136 -2.47 11.09 6.13
C ALA A 136 -2.11 9.92 5.20
N LEU A 137 -2.15 10.13 3.89
CA LEU A 137 -1.76 9.13 2.91
C LEU A 137 -0.25 8.86 2.97
N ALA A 138 0.56 9.92 3.08
CA ALA A 138 2.01 9.77 3.22
C ALA A 138 2.38 8.94 4.46
N ASN A 139 1.72 9.20 5.60
CA ASN A 139 1.95 8.45 6.84
C ASN A 139 1.57 6.96 6.69
N SER A 140 0.37 6.69 6.18
CA SER A 140 -0.09 5.30 5.98
C SER A 140 0.83 4.52 5.04
N GLN A 141 1.32 5.15 3.96
CA GLN A 141 2.23 4.50 3.03
C GLN A 141 3.64 4.32 3.60
N LEU A 142 4.07 5.26 4.45
CA LEU A 142 5.32 5.14 5.19
C LEU A 142 5.28 3.92 6.13
N GLU A 143 4.23 3.80 6.94
CA GLU A 143 4.02 2.68 7.86
C GLU A 143 4.00 1.33 7.14
N GLU A 144 3.35 1.27 5.97
CA GLU A 144 3.31 0.06 5.14
C GLU A 144 4.72 -0.33 4.66
N LEU A 145 5.50 0.62 4.17
CA LEU A 145 6.86 0.38 3.72
C LEU A 145 7.80 0.00 4.89
N GLU A 146 7.66 0.70 6.02
CA GLU A 146 8.39 0.37 7.25
C GLU A 146 8.16 -1.06 7.70
N LYS A 147 6.92 -1.51 7.64
CA LYS A 147 6.56 -2.87 8.01
C LYS A 147 7.30 -3.90 7.17
N PHE A 148 7.30 -3.75 5.85
CA PHE A 148 8.04 -4.64 4.95
C PHE A 148 9.53 -4.70 5.30
N ILE A 149 10.15 -3.53 5.50
CA ILE A 149 11.60 -3.43 5.74
C ILE A 149 11.97 -3.95 7.14
N ARG A 150 11.18 -3.59 8.16
CA ARG A 150 11.43 -4.02 9.54
C ARG A 150 11.30 -5.52 9.73
N GLU A 151 10.30 -6.12 9.08
CA GLU A 151 10.02 -7.54 9.17
C GLU A 151 10.95 -8.40 8.30
N SER A 152 11.79 -7.79 7.44
CA SER A 152 12.73 -8.50 6.59
C SER A 152 13.98 -8.95 7.35
N ASP A 153 14.58 -10.06 6.88
CA ASP A 153 15.86 -10.58 7.39
C ASP A 153 17.08 -9.90 6.73
N VAL A 154 16.85 -8.83 5.96
CA VAL A 154 17.93 -8.04 5.36
C VAL A 154 18.82 -7.46 6.45
N PRO A 155 20.16 -7.55 6.35
CA PRO A 155 21.09 -6.96 7.30
C PRO A 155 20.86 -5.45 7.46
N ASP A 156 20.89 -4.94 8.69
CA ASP A 156 20.53 -3.55 8.99
C ASP A 156 21.33 -2.50 8.19
N HIS A 157 22.62 -2.76 7.92
CA HIS A 157 23.46 -1.86 7.13
C HIS A 157 23.03 -1.78 5.65
N LEU A 158 22.26 -2.75 5.16
CA LEU A 158 21.71 -2.81 3.81
C LEU A 158 20.24 -2.36 3.75
N LYS A 159 19.52 -2.33 4.87
CA LYS A 159 18.11 -1.90 4.88
C LYS A 159 17.93 -0.51 4.31
N PRO A 160 16.95 -0.28 3.44
CA PRO A 160 16.58 1.06 2.99
C PRO A 160 16.28 1.98 4.17
N THR A 161 16.73 3.21 4.08
CA THR A 161 16.39 4.28 5.03
C THR A 161 15.55 5.31 4.32
N PHE A 162 14.57 5.88 5.01
CA PHE A 162 13.69 6.91 4.47
C PHE A 162 13.33 7.89 5.57
N ALA A 163 13.00 9.11 5.16
CA ALA A 163 12.51 10.15 6.02
C ALA A 163 11.27 10.79 5.40
N ARG A 164 10.37 11.26 6.24
CA ARG A 164 9.24 12.06 5.82
C ARG A 164 9.69 13.53 5.80
N TYR A 165 9.19 14.30 4.85
CA TYR A 165 9.37 15.72 4.77
C TYR A 165 8.01 16.40 4.58
N THR A 166 7.51 17.02 5.64
CA THR A 166 6.23 17.74 5.63
C THR A 166 6.42 19.12 6.26
N GLY A 167 5.45 20.01 6.05
CA GLY A 167 5.47 21.34 6.69
C GLY A 167 5.27 21.33 8.21
N GLN A 168 5.00 20.17 8.81
CA GLN A 168 4.76 20.01 10.25
C GLN A 168 5.99 19.53 11.02
N GLU A 169 7.09 19.25 10.35
CA GLU A 169 8.34 18.80 10.98
C GLU A 169 9.13 19.98 11.53
N SER A 170 9.80 19.75 12.66
CA SER A 170 10.70 20.74 13.27
C SER A 170 11.92 20.99 12.36
N ASP A 171 12.57 22.15 12.54
CA ASP A 171 13.78 22.48 11.76
C ASP A 171 14.93 21.51 12.04
N SER A 172 14.90 20.78 13.18
CA SER A 172 15.87 19.73 13.52
C SER A 172 15.67 18.43 12.74
N ASP A 173 14.47 18.22 12.18
CA ASP A 173 14.11 17.00 11.43
C ASP A 173 14.24 17.21 9.90
N ARG A 174 14.55 18.43 9.46
CA ARG A 174 14.77 18.84 8.07
C ARG A 174 16.25 18.82 7.72
#